data_77d90272f9835da3e1c0677cd8215e4f
#
_entry.id   77d90272f9835da3e1c0677cd8215e4f
#
_cell.length_a   1.000
_cell.length_b   1.000
_cell.length_c   1.000
_cell.angle_alpha   90.00
_cell.angle_beta   90.00
_cell.angle_gamma   90.00
#
_symmetry.space_group_name_H-M   'P 1'
#
loop_
_entity.id
_entity.type
_entity.pdbx_description
1 polymer ?
#
loop_
_entity_poly.entity_id
_entity_poly.type
_entity_poly.pdbx_seq_one_letter_code
_entity_poly.pdbx_strand_id
1 'polypeptide(L)'
;MPYQTKLIARIEEHLKKDLTANRFAHVLSVRDQARNLAKRYNMDSKKVELAALLHDSLKEFSDCELLKFAKKHDFLIDEYEQDNISLIHGKLAPFFAKNQFGVDDEIVNSAMRKHTTGASKMGPVDKVLFVADFCEPLRQYSEAETVRNLAERDLEAASFEVIKHKIRKNLSKNRIIHPESFNAYNTMAQSFH
;
A
#
# COMPACT_ATOMS: atom_id res chain seq x y z
N MET A 1 21.80 14.07 -0.87
CA MET A 1 21.70 13.03 -1.91
C MET A 1 22.41 11.70 -1.59
N PRO A 2 23.66 11.61 -1.10
CA PRO A 2 24.31 10.29 -0.85
C PRO A 2 23.63 9.42 0.23
N TYR A 3 23.09 10.03 1.27
CA TYR A 3 22.47 9.31 2.40
C TYR A 3 21.21 8.54 1.99
N GLN A 4 20.35 9.15 1.19
CA GLN A 4 19.08 8.56 0.78
C GLN A 4 19.28 7.42 -0.23
N THR A 5 20.22 7.56 -1.17
CA THR A 5 20.58 6.46 -2.08
C THR A 5 21.10 5.25 -1.29
N LYS A 6 21.88 5.47 -0.23
CA LYS A 6 22.34 4.42 0.68
C LYS A 6 21.17 3.77 1.47
N LEU A 7 20.19 4.58 1.90
CA LEU A 7 19.02 4.07 2.60
C LEU A 7 18.18 3.17 1.70
N ILE A 8 17.86 3.62 0.48
CA ILE A 8 17.11 2.83 -0.51
C ILE A 8 17.82 1.50 -0.80
N ALA A 9 19.12 1.54 -1.10
CA ALA A 9 19.90 0.32 -1.35
C ALA A 9 19.88 -0.65 -0.16
N ARG A 10 19.96 -0.14 1.08
CA ARG A 10 19.87 -0.95 2.31
C ARG A 10 18.48 -1.59 2.47
N ILE A 11 17.42 -0.85 2.15
CA ILE A 11 16.04 -1.37 2.17
C ILE A 11 15.90 -2.48 1.13
N GLU A 12 16.31 -2.25 -0.11
CA GLU A 12 16.21 -3.25 -1.18
C GLU A 12 17.02 -4.52 -0.87
N GLU A 13 18.24 -4.39 -0.34
CA GLU A 13 19.05 -5.53 0.06
C GLU A 13 18.38 -6.37 1.16
N HIS A 14 17.76 -5.70 2.14
CA HIS A 14 17.02 -6.37 3.21
C HIS A 14 15.80 -7.09 2.67
N LEU A 15 14.95 -6.40 1.91
CA LEU A 15 13.74 -6.97 1.33
C LEU A 15 14.04 -8.14 0.39
N LYS A 16 15.14 -8.09 -0.36
CA LYS A 16 15.58 -9.19 -1.22
C LYS A 16 15.94 -10.47 -0.45
N LYS A 17 16.37 -10.33 0.81
CA LYS A 17 16.70 -11.47 1.68
C LYS A 17 15.45 -12.04 2.37
N ASP A 18 14.53 -11.17 2.73
CA ASP A 18 13.40 -11.51 3.60
C ASP A 18 12.12 -11.87 2.84
N LEU A 19 11.99 -11.40 1.59
CA LEU A 19 10.81 -11.68 0.76
C LEU A 19 11.12 -12.78 -0.27
N THR A 20 10.08 -13.53 -0.64
CA THR A 20 10.17 -14.42 -1.80
C THR A 20 10.50 -13.62 -3.07
N ALA A 21 11.11 -14.28 -4.06
CA ALA A 21 11.49 -13.65 -5.33
C ALA A 21 10.29 -12.97 -6.00
N ASN A 22 9.11 -13.60 -5.96
CA ASN A 22 7.88 -13.05 -6.55
C ASN A 22 7.40 -11.80 -5.79
N ARG A 23 7.44 -11.81 -4.45
CA ARG A 23 7.04 -10.65 -3.65
C ARG A 23 8.03 -9.51 -3.81
N PHE A 24 9.33 -9.80 -3.83
CA PHE A 24 10.34 -8.78 -4.07
C PHE A 24 10.20 -8.13 -5.46
N ALA A 25 9.98 -8.94 -6.51
CA ALA A 25 9.71 -8.42 -7.85
C ALA A 25 8.46 -7.51 -7.89
N HIS A 26 7.38 -7.92 -7.20
CA HIS A 26 6.18 -7.09 -7.04
C HIS A 26 6.51 -5.75 -6.37
N VAL A 27 7.22 -5.75 -5.24
CA VAL A 27 7.58 -4.52 -4.51
C VAL A 27 8.40 -3.56 -5.40
N LEU A 28 9.35 -4.08 -6.18
CA LEU A 28 10.12 -3.26 -7.12
C LEU A 28 9.24 -2.71 -8.25
N SER A 29 8.32 -3.51 -8.76
CA SER A 29 7.37 -3.09 -9.80
C SER A 29 6.41 -2.00 -9.27
N VAL A 30 5.91 -2.15 -8.05
CA VAL A 30 5.11 -1.11 -7.36
C VAL A 30 5.91 0.17 -7.19
N ARG A 31 7.17 0.08 -6.74
CA ARG A 31 8.05 1.25 -6.60
C ARG A 31 8.20 2.00 -7.91
N ASP A 32 8.46 1.29 -9.01
CA ASP A 32 8.69 1.91 -10.31
C ASP A 32 7.40 2.56 -10.85
N GLN A 33 6.26 1.89 -10.72
CA GLN A 33 4.96 2.44 -11.06
C GLN A 33 4.63 3.68 -10.21
N ALA A 34 4.86 3.60 -8.90
CA ALA A 34 4.62 4.71 -7.99
C ALA A 34 5.51 5.93 -8.29
N ARG A 35 6.79 5.71 -8.65
CA ARG A 35 7.70 6.78 -9.09
C ARG A 35 7.23 7.45 -10.39
N ASN A 36 6.73 6.68 -11.35
CA ASN A 36 6.19 7.22 -12.59
C ASN A 36 4.98 8.12 -12.31
N LEU A 37 4.05 7.66 -11.48
CA LEU A 37 2.89 8.46 -11.05
C LEU A 37 3.32 9.70 -10.24
N ALA A 38 4.28 9.56 -9.32
CA ALA A 38 4.79 10.71 -8.55
C ALA A 38 5.38 11.79 -9.47
N LYS A 39 6.16 11.38 -10.48
CA LYS A 39 6.71 12.31 -11.49
C LYS A 39 5.58 13.00 -12.27
N ARG A 40 4.58 12.24 -12.70
CA ARG A 40 3.44 12.75 -13.47
C ARG A 40 2.63 13.78 -12.70
N TYR A 41 2.39 13.53 -11.43
CA TYR A 41 1.59 14.40 -10.55
C TYR A 41 2.43 15.41 -9.74
N ASN A 42 3.71 15.57 -10.09
CA ASN A 42 4.65 16.51 -9.46
C ASN A 42 4.72 16.38 -7.94
N MET A 43 4.83 15.12 -7.47
CA MET A 43 4.90 14.78 -6.05
C MET A 43 6.33 14.49 -5.59
N ASP A 44 6.55 14.47 -4.28
CA ASP A 44 7.83 14.05 -3.70
C ASP A 44 8.10 12.57 -3.97
N SER A 45 8.87 12.30 -5.03
CA SER A 45 9.23 10.95 -5.45
C SER A 45 9.93 10.14 -4.37
N LYS A 46 10.59 10.78 -3.41
CA LYS A 46 11.34 10.10 -2.35
C LYS A 46 10.41 9.48 -1.32
N LYS A 47 9.38 10.23 -0.90
CA LYS A 47 8.36 9.70 0.04
C LYS A 47 7.56 8.58 -0.60
N VAL A 48 7.19 8.77 -1.87
CA VAL A 48 6.49 7.74 -2.64
C VAL A 48 7.33 6.48 -2.78
N GLU A 49 8.62 6.60 -3.08
CA GLU A 49 9.53 5.47 -3.21
C GLU A 49 9.71 4.70 -1.91
N LEU A 50 9.89 5.39 -0.78
CA LEU A 50 9.99 4.75 0.54
C LEU A 50 8.69 4.01 0.90
N ALA A 51 7.53 4.65 0.70
CA ALA A 51 6.25 4.03 0.95
C ALA A 51 6.05 2.77 0.10
N ALA A 52 6.40 2.84 -1.20
CA ALA A 52 6.26 1.71 -2.12
C ALA A 52 7.20 0.54 -1.78
N LEU A 53 8.45 0.81 -1.40
CA LEU A 53 9.38 -0.25 -0.99
C LEU A 53 8.94 -0.94 0.31
N LEU A 54 8.37 -0.19 1.25
CA LEU A 54 8.13 -0.68 2.61
C LEU A 54 6.70 -1.20 2.85
N HIS A 55 5.72 -0.93 1.95
CA HIS A 55 4.30 -1.24 2.19
C HIS A 55 4.04 -2.72 2.49
N ASP A 56 4.74 -3.60 1.81
CA ASP A 56 4.57 -5.06 1.89
C ASP A 56 5.72 -5.77 2.65
N SER A 57 6.50 -5.03 3.44
CA SER A 57 7.64 -5.58 4.20
C SER A 57 7.28 -6.71 5.16
N LEU A 58 6.03 -6.76 5.62
CA LEU A 58 5.50 -7.79 6.53
C LEU A 58 4.46 -8.71 5.85
N LYS A 59 4.32 -8.64 4.52
CA LYS A 59 3.25 -9.34 3.80
C LYS A 59 3.35 -10.86 3.86
N GLU A 60 4.55 -11.38 3.98
CA GLU A 60 4.80 -12.83 4.02
C GLU A 60 4.96 -13.37 5.46
N PHE A 61 4.75 -12.52 6.45
CA PHE A 61 4.61 -12.97 7.84
C PHE A 61 3.35 -13.81 7.98
N SER A 62 3.46 -14.93 8.70
CA SER A 62 2.30 -15.71 9.14
C SER A 62 1.42 -14.88 10.09
N ASP A 63 0.16 -15.29 10.24
CA ASP A 63 -0.75 -14.64 11.19
C ASP A 63 -0.17 -14.61 12.60
N CYS A 64 0.51 -15.70 13.03
CA CYS A 64 1.16 -15.76 14.35
C CYS A 64 2.29 -14.72 14.50
N GLU A 65 3.09 -14.51 13.45
CA GLU A 65 4.16 -13.51 13.46
C GLU A 65 3.60 -12.10 13.46
N LEU A 66 2.56 -11.82 12.66
CA LEU A 66 1.87 -10.53 12.66
C LEU A 66 1.26 -10.21 14.03
N LEU A 67 0.60 -11.18 14.67
CA LEU A 67 0.03 -11.02 16.02
C LEU A 67 1.11 -10.77 17.09
N LYS A 68 2.23 -11.49 17.02
CA LYS A 68 3.38 -11.25 17.91
C LYS A 68 3.97 -9.86 17.72
N PHE A 69 4.11 -9.44 16.45
CA PHE A 69 4.63 -8.12 16.11
C PHE A 69 3.67 -7.01 16.56
N ALA A 70 2.36 -7.18 16.35
CA ALA A 70 1.32 -6.27 16.82
C ALA A 70 1.39 -6.09 18.35
N LYS A 71 1.43 -7.21 19.11
CA LYS A 71 1.55 -7.19 20.57
C LYS A 71 2.81 -6.47 21.05
N LYS A 72 3.96 -6.68 20.38
CA LYS A 72 5.24 -6.01 20.72
C LYS A 72 5.16 -4.49 20.60
N HIS A 73 4.26 -3.98 19.77
CA HIS A 73 4.09 -2.55 19.48
C HIS A 73 2.80 -1.97 20.07
N ASP A 74 2.13 -2.69 20.97
CA ASP A 74 0.86 -2.29 21.59
C ASP A 74 -0.20 -1.90 20.55
N PHE A 75 -0.14 -2.54 19.36
CA PHE A 75 -1.09 -2.29 18.28
C PHE A 75 -2.40 -3.02 18.57
N LEU A 76 -3.49 -2.25 18.59
CA LEU A 76 -4.83 -2.79 18.79
C LEU A 76 -5.41 -3.29 17.47
N ILE A 77 -5.84 -4.54 17.47
CA ILE A 77 -6.47 -5.21 16.32
C ILE A 77 -7.97 -5.12 16.49
N ASP A 78 -8.68 -4.60 15.49
CA ASP A 78 -10.13 -4.52 15.51
C ASP A 78 -10.80 -5.86 15.15
N GLU A 79 -12.12 -5.93 15.31
CA GLU A 79 -12.91 -7.15 15.03
C GLU A 79 -12.82 -7.61 13.56
N TYR A 80 -12.74 -6.67 12.60
CA TYR A 80 -12.63 -6.98 11.17
C TYR A 80 -11.24 -7.48 10.78
N GLU A 81 -10.22 -7.01 11.47
CA GLU A 81 -8.84 -7.44 11.31
C GLU A 81 -8.60 -8.82 11.94
N GLN A 82 -9.32 -9.16 13.03
CA GLN A 82 -9.28 -10.50 13.63
C GLN A 82 -9.76 -11.58 12.65
N ASP A 83 -10.75 -11.28 11.82
CA ASP A 83 -11.24 -12.19 10.77
C ASP A 83 -10.27 -12.34 9.60
N ASN A 84 -9.36 -11.37 9.42
CA ASN A 84 -8.36 -11.40 8.36
C ASN A 84 -7.07 -10.71 8.80
N ILE A 85 -6.29 -11.41 9.61
CA ILE A 85 -5.02 -10.92 10.18
C ILE A 85 -4.08 -10.35 9.12
N SER A 86 -4.09 -10.89 7.91
CA SER A 86 -3.27 -10.36 6.82
C SER A 86 -3.52 -8.88 6.51
N LEU A 87 -4.66 -8.28 6.92
CA LEU A 87 -4.91 -6.85 6.71
C LEU A 87 -3.97 -5.95 7.51
N ILE A 88 -3.51 -6.41 8.69
CA ILE A 88 -2.70 -5.57 9.59
C ILE A 88 -1.26 -5.36 9.10
N HIS A 89 -0.76 -6.14 8.11
CA HIS A 89 0.63 -5.97 7.65
C HIS A 89 0.93 -4.53 7.24
N GLY A 90 0.01 -3.86 6.53
CA GLY A 90 0.19 -2.47 6.11
C GLY A 90 0.14 -1.48 7.28
N LYS A 91 -0.70 -1.74 8.29
CA LYS A 91 -0.79 -0.92 9.50
C LYS A 91 0.45 -1.11 10.40
N LEU A 92 1.10 -2.26 10.34
CA LEU A 92 2.32 -2.59 11.08
C LEU A 92 3.61 -2.19 10.37
N ALA A 93 3.57 -2.03 9.04
CA ALA A 93 4.74 -1.65 8.25
C ALA A 93 5.47 -0.37 8.74
N PRO A 94 4.80 0.69 9.24
CA PRO A 94 5.47 1.85 9.84
C PRO A 94 6.37 1.51 11.03
N PHE A 95 5.95 0.61 11.91
CA PHE A 95 6.77 0.17 13.05
C PHE A 95 8.03 -0.57 12.58
N PHE A 96 7.87 -1.42 11.57
CA PHE A 96 8.99 -2.11 10.94
C PHE A 96 9.95 -1.11 10.29
N ALA A 97 9.44 -0.18 9.49
CA ALA A 97 10.21 0.85 8.79
C ALA A 97 11.03 1.72 9.76
N LYS A 98 10.42 2.15 10.87
CA LYS A 98 11.08 2.91 11.92
C LYS A 98 12.18 2.10 12.60
N ASN A 99 11.90 0.86 13.01
CA ASN A 99 12.84 0.05 13.79
C ASN A 99 14.03 -0.43 12.94
N GLN A 100 13.80 -0.82 11.69
CA GLN A 100 14.85 -1.39 10.83
C GLN A 100 15.66 -0.32 10.09
N PHE A 101 15.00 0.77 9.70
CA PHE A 101 15.59 1.74 8.78
C PHE A 101 15.62 3.16 9.30
N GLY A 102 14.97 3.45 10.43
CA GLY A 102 14.82 4.81 10.95
C GLY A 102 13.88 5.67 10.11
N VAL A 103 13.02 5.05 9.29
CA VAL A 103 12.01 5.76 8.49
C VAL A 103 10.80 6.02 9.37
N ASP A 104 10.57 7.31 9.70
CA ASP A 104 9.47 7.77 10.55
C ASP A 104 8.90 9.07 9.99
N ASP A 105 8.40 9.02 8.77
CA ASP A 105 7.72 10.14 8.10
C ASP A 105 6.22 9.85 8.02
N GLU A 106 5.37 10.76 8.54
CA GLU A 106 3.93 10.50 8.64
C GLU A 106 3.24 10.36 7.25
N ILE A 107 3.77 11.00 6.21
CA ILE A 107 3.23 10.83 4.84
C ILE A 107 3.53 9.42 4.33
N VAL A 108 4.75 8.93 4.57
CA VAL A 108 5.16 7.55 4.23
C VAL A 108 4.37 6.53 5.05
N ASN A 109 4.25 6.78 6.35
CA ASN A 109 3.52 5.94 7.28
C ASN A 109 2.03 5.84 6.94
N SER A 110 1.41 6.98 6.58
CA SER A 110 0.01 7.05 6.14
C SER A 110 -0.24 6.18 4.92
N ALA A 111 0.60 6.30 3.89
CA ALA A 111 0.46 5.52 2.67
C ALA A 111 0.58 4.01 2.94
N MET A 112 1.56 3.58 3.75
CA MET A 112 1.69 2.18 4.14
C MET A 112 0.45 1.66 4.87
N ARG A 113 -0.09 2.43 5.84
CA ARG A 113 -1.29 2.00 6.59
C ARG A 113 -2.54 1.84 5.72
N LYS A 114 -2.69 2.67 4.68
CA LYS A 114 -3.93 2.76 3.89
C LYS A 114 -3.93 1.93 2.61
N HIS A 115 -2.80 1.35 2.21
CA HIS A 115 -2.70 0.69 0.91
C HIS A 115 -3.61 -0.56 0.78
N THR A 116 -3.95 -1.22 1.90
CA THR A 116 -4.79 -2.41 1.87
C THR A 116 -6.27 -2.09 1.75
N THR A 117 -6.79 -1.26 2.64
CA THR A 117 -8.23 -0.96 2.78
C THR A 117 -8.65 0.35 2.12
N GLY A 118 -7.73 1.24 1.83
CA GLY A 118 -8.04 2.65 1.64
C GLY A 118 -8.40 3.30 2.96
N ALA A 119 -8.87 4.54 2.93
CA ALA A 119 -9.41 5.30 4.05
C ALA A 119 -10.26 6.47 3.54
N SER A 120 -11.15 7.01 4.40
CA SER A 120 -11.95 8.20 4.07
C SER A 120 -11.10 9.42 3.71
N LYS A 121 -9.95 9.57 4.37
CA LYS A 121 -8.99 10.63 4.08
C LYS A 121 -7.70 10.06 3.53
N MET A 122 -7.49 10.19 2.22
CA MET A 122 -6.27 9.76 1.54
C MET A 122 -5.58 10.98 0.94
N GLY A 123 -4.31 11.20 1.37
CA GLY A 123 -3.45 12.20 0.75
C GLY A 123 -2.91 11.74 -0.62
N PRO A 124 -2.22 12.63 -1.33
CA PRO A 124 -1.70 12.30 -2.67
C PRO A 124 -0.77 11.08 -2.70
N VAL A 125 0.14 10.94 -1.73
CA VAL A 125 1.07 9.79 -1.64
C VAL A 125 0.31 8.50 -1.30
N ASP A 126 -0.74 8.58 -0.45
CA ASP A 126 -1.61 7.44 -0.14
C ASP A 126 -2.25 6.89 -1.42
N LYS A 127 -2.81 7.77 -2.26
CA LYS A 127 -3.47 7.42 -3.53
C LYS A 127 -2.49 6.85 -4.55
N VAL A 128 -1.30 7.45 -4.67
CA VAL A 128 -0.26 6.94 -5.57
C VAL A 128 0.13 5.51 -5.20
N LEU A 129 0.39 5.23 -3.92
CA LEU A 129 0.72 3.88 -3.49
C LEU A 129 -0.45 2.91 -3.69
N PHE A 130 -1.66 3.32 -3.30
CA PHE A 130 -2.88 2.51 -3.42
C PHE A 130 -3.18 2.09 -4.86
N VAL A 131 -2.96 3.01 -5.81
CA VAL A 131 -3.13 2.76 -7.25
C VAL A 131 -1.97 1.93 -7.79
N ALA A 132 -0.72 2.29 -7.46
CA ALA A 132 0.46 1.59 -7.97
C ALA A 132 0.49 0.11 -7.55
N ASP A 133 0.18 -0.20 -6.28
CA ASP A 133 0.07 -1.59 -5.80
C ASP A 133 -0.97 -2.39 -6.58
N PHE A 134 -2.09 -1.75 -6.95
CA PHE A 134 -3.15 -2.41 -7.71
C PHE A 134 -2.79 -2.65 -9.17
N CYS A 135 -2.09 -1.70 -9.82
CA CYS A 135 -1.92 -1.69 -11.27
C CYS A 135 -0.47 -1.77 -11.76
N GLU A 136 0.48 -2.17 -10.91
CA GLU A 136 1.88 -2.34 -11.30
C GLU A 136 2.01 -3.31 -12.51
N PRO A 137 3.05 -3.16 -13.36
CA PRO A 137 3.12 -3.86 -14.65
C PRO A 137 3.06 -5.40 -14.62
N LEU A 138 3.42 -6.04 -13.50
CA LEU A 138 3.31 -7.51 -13.36
C LEU A 138 1.86 -7.97 -13.14
N ARG A 139 0.93 -7.05 -12.87
CA ARG A 139 -0.51 -7.30 -12.78
C ARG A 139 -1.11 -7.33 -14.21
N GLN A 140 -1.41 -8.53 -14.71
CA GLN A 140 -1.85 -8.74 -16.11
C GLN A 140 -3.37 -8.91 -16.28
N TYR A 141 -4.18 -8.71 -15.23
CA TYR A 141 -5.63 -8.74 -15.34
C TYR A 141 -6.18 -7.42 -15.89
N SER A 142 -7.32 -7.49 -16.58
CA SER A 142 -7.91 -6.36 -17.33
C SER A 142 -8.18 -5.12 -16.49
N GLU A 143 -8.59 -5.31 -15.23
CA GLU A 143 -8.87 -4.19 -14.32
C GLU A 143 -7.59 -3.44 -13.92
N ALA A 144 -6.45 -4.15 -13.81
CA ALA A 144 -5.18 -3.48 -13.55
C ALA A 144 -4.75 -2.62 -14.74
N GLU A 145 -4.96 -3.08 -15.96
CA GLU A 145 -4.69 -2.31 -17.17
C GLU A 145 -5.60 -1.07 -17.26
N THR A 146 -6.90 -1.25 -17.00
CA THR A 146 -7.86 -0.14 -16.95
C THR A 146 -7.44 0.94 -15.95
N VAL A 147 -7.10 0.53 -14.72
CA VAL A 147 -6.66 1.44 -13.65
C VAL A 147 -5.33 2.11 -14.04
N ARG A 148 -4.39 1.37 -14.63
CA ARG A 148 -3.09 1.92 -15.09
C ARG A 148 -3.29 3.03 -16.11
N ASN A 149 -4.13 2.79 -17.13
CA ASN A 149 -4.45 3.77 -18.16
C ASN A 149 -5.20 4.99 -17.59
N LEU A 150 -6.07 4.78 -16.62
CA LEU A 150 -6.81 5.86 -15.94
C LEU A 150 -5.87 6.70 -15.07
N ALA A 151 -4.95 6.06 -14.34
CA ALA A 151 -3.97 6.72 -13.49
C ALA A 151 -2.99 7.65 -14.25
N GLU A 152 -2.86 7.45 -15.56
CA GLU A 152 -2.11 8.37 -16.42
C GLU A 152 -2.81 9.72 -16.61
N ARG A 153 -4.10 9.84 -16.29
CA ARG A 153 -4.91 11.04 -16.57
C ARG A 153 -5.56 11.61 -15.31
N ASP A 154 -6.04 10.73 -14.44
CA ASP A 154 -6.82 11.10 -13.27
C ASP A 154 -6.56 10.11 -12.13
N LEU A 155 -5.77 10.54 -11.13
CA LEU A 155 -5.42 9.74 -9.96
C LEU A 155 -6.64 9.51 -9.04
N GLU A 156 -7.56 10.48 -8.97
CA GLU A 156 -8.77 10.37 -8.15
C GLU A 156 -9.69 9.29 -8.74
N ALA A 157 -9.97 9.36 -10.03
CA ALA A 157 -10.77 8.36 -10.71
C ALA A 157 -10.11 6.97 -10.66
N ALA A 158 -8.79 6.88 -10.83
CA ALA A 158 -8.05 5.63 -10.68
C ALA A 158 -8.19 5.04 -9.27
N SER A 159 -8.05 5.87 -8.22
CA SER A 159 -8.22 5.45 -6.82
C SER A 159 -9.64 4.95 -6.56
N PHE A 160 -10.64 5.62 -7.14
CA PHE A 160 -12.03 5.20 -7.03
C PHE A 160 -12.28 3.84 -7.74
N GLU A 161 -11.70 3.60 -8.90
CA GLU A 161 -11.79 2.29 -9.55
C GLU A 161 -11.13 1.19 -8.71
N VAL A 162 -9.97 1.45 -8.10
CA VAL A 162 -9.30 0.48 -7.20
C VAL A 162 -10.22 0.09 -6.04
N ILE A 163 -10.82 1.06 -5.33
CA ILE A 163 -11.67 0.73 -4.18
C ILE A 163 -12.94 -0.01 -4.61
N LYS A 164 -13.56 0.36 -5.73
CA LYS A 164 -14.71 -0.39 -6.31
C LYS A 164 -14.33 -1.84 -6.59
N HIS A 165 -13.15 -2.05 -7.20
CA HIS A 165 -12.69 -3.40 -7.50
C HIS A 165 -12.43 -4.21 -6.23
N LYS A 166 -11.76 -3.64 -5.22
CA LYS A 166 -11.49 -4.32 -3.94
C LYS A 166 -12.79 -4.73 -3.24
N ILE A 167 -13.81 -3.86 -3.22
CA ILE A 167 -15.13 -4.16 -2.66
C ILE A 167 -15.83 -5.29 -3.44
N ARG A 168 -15.93 -5.18 -4.78
CA ARG A 168 -16.52 -6.22 -5.63
C ARG A 168 -15.85 -7.58 -5.44
N LYS A 169 -14.52 -7.61 -5.34
CA LYS A 169 -13.75 -8.83 -5.12
C LYS A 169 -14.06 -9.47 -3.76
N ASN A 170 -14.26 -8.69 -2.71
CA ASN A 170 -14.65 -9.23 -1.41
C ASN A 170 -16.10 -9.73 -1.44
N LEU A 171 -17.02 -8.98 -2.03
CA LEU A 171 -18.42 -9.40 -2.22
C LEU A 171 -18.53 -10.72 -3.00
N SER A 172 -17.82 -10.85 -4.12
CA SER A 172 -17.86 -12.07 -4.94
C SER A 172 -17.31 -13.32 -4.23
N LYS A 173 -16.56 -13.12 -3.14
CA LYS A 173 -15.98 -14.20 -2.32
C LYS A 173 -16.67 -14.38 -0.96
N ASN A 174 -17.79 -13.67 -0.73
CA ASN A 174 -18.49 -13.65 0.55
C ASN A 174 -17.56 -13.32 1.73
N ARG A 175 -16.59 -12.40 1.51
CA ARG A 175 -15.66 -11.96 2.55
C ARG A 175 -16.15 -10.70 3.23
N ILE A 176 -15.83 -10.56 4.50
CA ILE A 176 -16.05 -9.32 5.24
C ILE A 176 -15.31 -8.18 4.55
N ILE A 177 -15.97 -7.02 4.46
CA ILE A 177 -15.40 -5.80 3.93
C ILE A 177 -15.09 -4.90 5.12
N HIS A 178 -13.82 -4.54 5.28
CA HIS A 178 -13.37 -3.64 6.34
C HIS A 178 -14.10 -2.28 6.22
N PRO A 179 -14.60 -1.69 7.32
CA PRO A 179 -15.34 -0.41 7.30
C PRO A 179 -14.59 0.72 6.59
N GLU A 180 -13.26 0.80 6.75
CA GLU A 180 -12.45 1.80 6.04
C GLU A 180 -12.57 1.71 4.52
N SER A 181 -12.81 0.52 3.95
CA SER A 181 -13.02 0.38 2.50
C SER A 181 -14.35 0.98 2.06
N PHE A 182 -15.42 0.86 2.86
CA PHE A 182 -16.68 1.53 2.60
C PHE A 182 -16.56 3.05 2.80
N ASN A 183 -15.85 3.48 3.84
CA ASN A 183 -15.60 4.90 4.10
C ASN A 183 -14.82 5.54 2.94
N ALA A 184 -13.78 4.85 2.45
CA ALA A 184 -13.02 5.27 1.28
C ALA A 184 -13.91 5.40 0.04
N TYR A 185 -14.72 4.37 -0.24
CA TYR A 185 -15.65 4.36 -1.36
C TYR A 185 -16.64 5.53 -1.27
N ASN A 186 -17.32 5.71 -0.13
CA ASN A 186 -18.32 6.75 0.05
C ASN A 186 -17.72 8.15 -0.11
N THR A 187 -16.54 8.39 0.46
CA THR A 187 -15.87 9.69 0.32
C THR A 187 -15.46 9.97 -1.12
N MET A 188 -14.87 8.97 -1.81
CA MET A 188 -14.50 9.16 -3.21
C MET A 188 -15.72 9.33 -4.11
N ALA A 189 -16.80 8.58 -3.88
CA ALA A 189 -18.05 8.69 -4.67
C ALA A 189 -18.62 10.11 -4.64
N GLN A 190 -18.55 10.82 -3.50
CA GLN A 190 -19.01 12.20 -3.38
C GLN A 190 -18.32 13.16 -4.35
N SER A 191 -17.08 12.86 -4.77
CA SER A 191 -16.32 13.71 -5.69
C SER A 191 -16.75 13.54 -7.15
N PHE A 192 -17.64 12.56 -7.45
CA PHE A 192 -18.13 12.25 -8.79
C PHE A 192 -19.65 12.52 -8.96
N HIS A 193 -20.27 13.12 -7.96
CA HIS A 193 -21.65 13.61 -7.98
C HIS A 193 -21.65 15.12 -7.90
#